data_c9ae8d36f7ebbf67969f967186d8319a
#
_entry.id   c9ae8d36f7ebbf67969f967186d8319a
#
_cell.length_a   1.000
_cell.length_b   1.000
_cell.length_c   1.000
_cell.angle_alpha   90.00
_cell.angle_beta   90.00
_cell.angle_gamma   90.00
#
_symmetry.space_group_name_H-M   'P 1'
#
loop_
_entity.id
_entity.type
_entity.pdbx_description
1 polymer ?
#
loop_
_entity_poly.entity_id
_entity_poly.type
_entity_poly.pdbx_seq_one_letter_code
_entity_poly.pdbx_strand_id
1 'polypeptide(L)'
;NTQEKYAKICIVYKNNHGEVQNVWLNTFKGDVLHFCDSSGEDYRIGPNKKLVKFITKHTGYRVLSTADFDKIERIVVKYNNEEYQLSAKKTEQFIKAVKKLDKRQDEFHDYNLTALAYTSDGDVYHIKAGLGEYSENDIAIEGACYKGTENVVRLLEK
;
A
#
# COMPACT_ATOMS: atom_id res chain seq x y z
N ASN A 1 5.73 -15.51 9.85
CA ASN A 1 5.36 -14.22 10.48
C ASN A 1 5.75 -13.08 9.55
N THR A 2 4.87 -12.76 8.60
CA THR A 2 4.99 -11.53 7.81
C THR A 2 4.58 -10.38 8.74
N GLN A 3 5.52 -9.77 9.43
CA GLN A 3 5.28 -8.53 10.14
C GLN A 3 5.04 -7.43 9.11
N GLU A 4 3.85 -6.87 9.12
CA GLU A 4 3.57 -5.64 8.37
C GLU A 4 4.53 -4.56 8.89
N LYS A 5 5.40 -4.09 8.02
CA LYS A 5 6.35 -3.02 8.35
C LYS A 5 5.62 -1.67 8.21
N TYR A 6 5.04 -1.19 9.28
CA TYR A 6 4.43 0.13 9.34
C TYR A 6 5.07 0.97 10.45
N ALA A 7 5.02 2.27 10.30
CA ALA A 7 5.34 3.19 11.38
C ALA A 7 4.03 3.64 12.05
N LYS A 8 4.00 3.58 13.36
CA LYS A 8 2.92 4.12 14.19
C LYS A 8 3.46 5.30 14.99
N ILE A 9 2.87 6.46 14.80
CA ILE A 9 3.31 7.71 15.42
C ILE A 9 2.16 8.26 16.24
N CYS A 10 2.42 8.59 17.49
CA CYS A 10 1.48 9.29 18.34
C CYS A 10 1.88 10.77 18.42
N ILE A 11 0.99 11.66 18.00
CA ILE A 11 1.15 13.10 18.16
C ILE A 11 0.31 13.52 19.34
N VAL A 12 0.96 14.03 20.37
CA VAL A 12 0.31 14.60 21.55
C VAL A 12 0.33 16.11 21.43
N TYR A 13 -0.83 16.73 21.51
CA TYR A 13 -0.97 18.18 21.40
C TYR A 13 -2.03 18.73 22.38
N LYS A 14 -1.97 20.02 22.63
CA LYS A 14 -3.03 20.73 23.34
C LYS A 14 -3.92 21.43 22.33
N ASN A 15 -5.23 21.24 22.45
CA ASN A 15 -6.18 21.98 21.65
C ASN A 15 -6.32 23.44 22.14
N ASN A 16 -7.15 24.23 21.45
CA ASN A 16 -7.37 25.63 21.79
C ASN A 16 -8.01 25.85 23.17
N HIS A 17 -8.55 24.81 23.79
CA HIS A 17 -9.11 24.81 25.13
C HIS A 17 -8.14 24.32 26.20
N GLY A 18 -6.88 24.02 25.82
CA GLY A 18 -5.84 23.54 26.73
C GLY A 18 -5.93 22.06 27.08
N GLU A 19 -6.86 21.32 26.47
CA GLU A 19 -7.00 19.88 26.65
C GLU A 19 -5.94 19.11 25.87
N VAL A 20 -5.39 18.06 26.48
CA VAL A 20 -4.44 17.18 25.80
C VAL A 20 -5.19 16.19 24.94
N GLN A 21 -4.83 16.15 23.67
CA GLN A 21 -5.38 15.21 22.69
C GLN A 21 -4.27 14.43 22.02
N ASN A 22 -4.61 13.24 21.56
CA ASN A 22 -3.71 12.34 20.86
C ASN A 22 -4.22 12.10 19.43
N VAL A 23 -3.32 12.17 18.47
CA VAL A 23 -3.56 11.75 17.10
C VAL A 23 -2.61 10.61 16.76
N TRP A 24 -3.16 9.53 16.25
CA TRP A 24 -2.39 8.39 15.81
C TRP A 24 -2.22 8.41 14.30
N LEU A 25 -0.98 8.48 13.84
CA LEU A 25 -0.62 8.27 12.45
C LEU A 25 -0.21 6.81 12.25
N ASN A 26 -0.87 6.16 11.31
CA ASN A 26 -0.46 4.86 10.81
C ASN A 26 0.05 5.03 9.38
N THR A 27 1.14 4.39 9.05
CA THR A 27 1.70 4.39 7.70
C THR A 27 2.22 3.00 7.36
N PHE A 28 1.86 2.53 6.20
CA PHE A 28 2.45 1.35 5.57
C PHE A 28 3.66 1.79 4.73
N LYS A 29 4.28 0.91 3.96
CA LYS A 29 5.40 1.29 3.07
C LYS A 29 5.00 2.27 1.95
N GLY A 30 3.74 2.69 1.88
CA GLY A 30 3.25 3.76 1.02
C GLY A 30 3.54 5.16 1.56
N ASP A 31 3.25 6.17 0.77
CA ASP A 31 3.43 7.59 1.09
C ASP A 31 2.13 8.29 1.52
N VAL A 32 1.04 7.54 1.64
CA VAL A 32 -0.23 8.00 2.20
C VAL A 32 -0.24 7.72 3.69
N LEU A 33 -0.54 8.74 4.47
CA LEU A 33 -0.64 8.66 5.92
C LEU A 33 -2.09 8.61 6.33
N HIS A 34 -2.41 7.68 7.19
CA HIS A 34 -3.71 7.59 7.84
C HIS A 34 -3.58 8.10 9.25
N PHE A 35 -4.49 8.96 9.67
CA PHE A 35 -4.59 9.29 11.08
C PHE A 35 -6.05 9.28 11.53
N CYS A 36 -6.23 8.83 12.76
CA CYS A 36 -7.49 8.81 13.45
C CYS A 36 -7.44 9.83 14.57
N ASP A 37 -8.42 10.71 14.66
CA ASP A 37 -8.52 11.66 15.74
C ASP A 37 -9.20 11.05 16.99
N SER A 38 -9.34 11.86 18.04
CA SER A 38 -9.97 11.39 19.28
C SER A 38 -11.47 11.13 19.15
N SER A 39 -12.12 11.59 18.08
CA SER A 39 -13.53 11.30 17.77
C SER A 39 -13.71 9.95 17.05
N GLY A 40 -12.63 9.35 16.61
CA GLY A 40 -12.63 8.11 15.82
C GLY A 40 -12.80 8.36 14.32
N GLU A 41 -12.78 9.62 13.88
CA GLU A 41 -12.77 9.91 12.46
C GLU A 41 -11.41 9.62 11.84
N ASP A 42 -11.43 8.99 10.69
CA ASP A 42 -10.24 8.59 9.94
C ASP A 42 -9.97 9.59 8.80
N TYR A 43 -8.75 10.09 8.76
CA TYR A 43 -8.31 11.07 7.79
C TYR A 43 -7.11 10.54 7.03
N ARG A 44 -6.98 11.00 5.78
CA ARG A 44 -5.84 10.67 4.93
C ARG A 44 -5.10 11.92 4.54
N ILE A 45 -3.80 11.84 4.68
CA ILE A 45 -2.90 12.85 4.16
C ILE A 45 -2.29 12.25 2.89
N GLY A 46 -2.60 12.82 1.75
CA GLY A 46 -2.02 12.43 0.47
C GLY A 46 -0.49 12.59 0.46
N PRO A 47 0.19 12.21 -0.63
CA PRO A 47 1.64 12.19 -0.70
C PRO A 47 2.25 13.51 -0.24
N ASN A 48 2.92 13.49 0.91
CA ASN A 48 3.60 14.65 1.48
C ASN A 48 5.08 14.35 1.65
N LYS A 49 5.88 14.69 0.64
CA LYS A 49 7.31 14.41 0.60
C LYS A 49 8.08 14.96 1.81
N LYS A 50 7.68 16.11 2.36
CA LYS A 50 8.36 16.71 3.53
C LYS A 50 8.07 15.89 4.79
N LEU A 51 6.81 15.51 5.00
CA LEU A 51 6.40 14.71 6.15
C LEU A 51 6.98 13.31 6.07
N VAL A 52 6.93 12.66 4.90
CA VAL A 52 7.56 11.35 4.68
C VAL A 52 9.06 11.40 4.96
N LYS A 53 9.77 12.42 4.47
CA LYS A 53 11.20 12.61 4.74
C LYS A 53 11.49 12.78 6.24
N PHE A 54 10.65 13.53 6.94
CA PHE A 54 10.77 13.70 8.38
C PHE A 54 10.59 12.36 9.11
N ILE A 55 9.53 11.62 8.78
CA ILE A 55 9.24 10.30 9.37
C ILE A 55 10.39 9.33 9.09
N THR A 56 10.83 9.23 7.85
CA THR A 56 11.95 8.36 7.44
C THR A 56 13.22 8.65 8.26
N LYS A 57 13.54 9.92 8.45
CA LYS A 57 14.72 10.33 9.21
C LYS A 57 14.69 9.88 10.68
N HIS A 58 13.51 9.90 11.30
CA HIS A 58 13.38 9.66 12.73
C HIS A 58 12.94 8.24 13.11
N THR A 59 12.36 7.49 12.19
CA THR A 59 11.78 6.16 12.48
C THR A 59 12.39 5.01 11.66
N GLY A 60 13.24 5.33 10.67
CA GLY A 60 13.71 4.34 9.71
C GLY A 60 12.64 3.86 8.72
N TYR A 61 11.43 4.44 8.77
CA TYR A 61 10.38 4.17 7.79
C TYR A 61 10.84 4.51 6.39
N ARG A 62 10.52 3.66 5.43
CA ARG A 62 10.88 3.84 4.03
C ARG A 62 9.66 3.69 3.13
N VAL A 63 9.41 4.69 2.31
CA VAL A 63 8.41 4.61 1.25
C VAL A 63 8.90 3.68 0.14
N LEU A 64 8.03 2.81 -0.34
CA LEU A 64 8.33 2.00 -1.51
C LEU A 64 8.54 2.87 -2.75
N SER A 65 9.59 2.58 -3.48
CA SER A 65 9.89 3.16 -4.78
C SER A 65 9.68 2.14 -5.90
N THR A 66 9.64 2.62 -7.13
CA THR A 66 9.58 1.71 -8.29
C THR A 66 10.80 0.78 -8.39
N ALA A 67 11.95 1.19 -7.83
CA ALA A 67 13.14 0.35 -7.75
C ALA A 67 12.96 -0.82 -6.77
N ASP A 68 12.12 -0.69 -5.76
CA ASP A 68 11.82 -1.79 -4.84
C ASP A 68 10.99 -2.89 -5.51
N PHE A 69 10.17 -2.53 -6.50
CA PHE A 69 9.40 -3.52 -7.27
C PHE A 69 10.28 -4.41 -8.15
N ASP A 70 11.45 -3.94 -8.56
CA ASP A 70 12.42 -4.76 -9.32
C ASP A 70 13.00 -5.92 -8.50
N LYS A 71 12.87 -5.88 -7.18
CA LYS A 71 13.29 -6.96 -6.29
C LYS A 71 12.26 -8.08 -6.15
N ILE A 72 11.05 -7.91 -6.67
CA ILE A 72 10.00 -8.93 -6.58
C ILE A 72 10.37 -10.11 -7.48
N GLU A 73 10.48 -11.28 -6.87
CA GLU A 73 10.81 -12.53 -7.56
C GLU A 73 9.58 -13.42 -7.77
N ARG A 74 8.62 -13.32 -6.86
CA ARG A 74 7.48 -14.24 -6.82
C ARG A 74 6.24 -13.53 -6.30
N ILE A 75 5.09 -13.79 -6.92
CA ILE A 75 3.79 -13.33 -6.47
C ILE A 75 2.88 -14.53 -6.27
N VAL A 76 2.29 -14.63 -5.07
CA VAL A 76 1.28 -15.63 -4.72
C VAL A 76 -0.05 -14.91 -4.58
N VAL A 77 -1.03 -15.29 -5.36
CA VAL A 77 -2.35 -14.66 -5.44
C VAL A 77 -3.39 -15.51 -4.75
N LYS A 78 -4.31 -14.86 -4.04
CA LYS A 78 -5.52 -15.45 -3.49
C LYS A 78 -6.74 -14.76 -4.09
N TYR A 79 -7.49 -15.52 -4.88
CA TYR A 79 -8.66 -15.04 -5.60
C TYR A 79 -9.70 -16.16 -5.76
N ASN A 80 -10.97 -15.86 -5.55
CA ASN A 80 -12.09 -16.82 -5.65
C ASN A 80 -11.87 -18.12 -4.85
N ASN A 81 -11.33 -18.00 -3.63
CA ASN A 81 -10.96 -19.13 -2.77
C ASN A 81 -9.85 -20.05 -3.30
N GLU A 82 -9.23 -19.69 -4.40
CA GLU A 82 -8.03 -20.34 -4.89
C GLU A 82 -6.78 -19.57 -4.49
N GLU A 83 -5.69 -20.30 -4.22
CA GLU A 83 -4.37 -19.73 -4.03
C GLU A 83 -3.44 -20.31 -5.10
N TYR A 84 -2.71 -19.45 -5.79
CA TYR A 84 -1.79 -19.85 -6.85
C TYR A 84 -0.62 -18.88 -6.98
N GLN A 85 0.48 -19.39 -7.50
CA GLN A 85 1.63 -18.58 -7.82
C GLN A 85 1.59 -18.15 -9.29
N LEU A 86 1.86 -16.88 -9.55
CA LEU A 86 2.02 -16.38 -10.90
C LEU A 86 3.25 -16.99 -11.59
N SER A 87 3.17 -17.20 -12.90
CA SER A 87 4.33 -17.54 -13.69
C SER A 87 5.37 -16.41 -13.66
N ALA A 88 6.65 -16.73 -13.85
CA ALA A 88 7.71 -15.72 -13.91
C ALA A 88 7.41 -14.63 -14.96
N LYS A 89 6.88 -15.02 -16.11
CA LYS A 89 6.48 -14.08 -17.18
C LYS A 89 5.40 -13.11 -16.73
N LYS A 90 4.33 -13.59 -16.07
CA LYS A 90 3.25 -12.72 -15.55
C LYS A 90 3.75 -11.83 -14.43
N THR A 91 4.60 -12.34 -13.53
CA THR A 91 5.24 -11.54 -12.48
C THR A 91 6.03 -10.38 -13.06
N GLU A 92 6.86 -10.63 -14.08
CA GLU A 92 7.63 -9.58 -14.76
C GLU A 92 6.73 -8.56 -15.46
N GLN A 93 5.69 -9.02 -16.15
CA GLN A 93 4.72 -8.14 -16.81
C GLN A 93 3.98 -7.26 -15.82
N PHE A 94 3.56 -7.81 -14.68
CA PHE A 94 2.88 -7.07 -13.61
C PHE A 94 3.80 -5.99 -13.03
N ILE A 95 5.05 -6.32 -12.70
CA ILE A 95 6.03 -5.36 -12.19
C ILE A 95 6.22 -4.19 -13.18
N LYS A 96 6.43 -4.50 -14.46
CA LYS A 96 6.58 -3.49 -15.51
C LYS A 96 5.34 -2.59 -15.66
N ALA A 97 4.16 -3.16 -15.52
CA ALA A 97 2.91 -2.42 -15.63
C ALA A 97 2.70 -1.51 -14.42
N VAL A 98 2.84 -2.03 -13.21
CA VAL A 98 2.65 -1.26 -11.96
C VAL A 98 3.61 -0.08 -11.85
N LYS A 99 4.84 -0.21 -12.30
CA LYS A 99 5.84 0.89 -12.31
C LYS A 99 5.41 2.09 -13.14
N LYS A 100 4.46 1.93 -14.05
CA LYS A 100 3.93 2.99 -14.93
C LYS A 100 2.62 3.59 -14.42
N LEU A 101 2.03 3.04 -13.36
CA LEU A 101 0.78 3.52 -12.85
C LEU A 101 0.95 4.81 -12.03
N ASP A 102 -0.03 5.68 -12.15
CA ASP A 102 -0.12 6.87 -11.32
C ASP A 102 -0.59 6.52 -9.91
N LYS A 103 0.00 7.15 -8.90
CA LYS A 103 -0.47 7.04 -7.53
C LYS A 103 -1.76 7.83 -7.34
N ARG A 104 -2.70 7.23 -6.60
CA ARG A 104 -3.91 7.90 -6.13
C ARG A 104 -3.69 8.46 -4.73
N GLN A 105 -4.44 9.51 -4.41
CA GLN A 105 -4.45 10.12 -3.07
C GLN A 105 -5.66 9.65 -2.24
N ASP A 106 -6.66 9.10 -2.90
CA ASP A 106 -7.90 8.62 -2.32
C ASP A 106 -7.83 7.14 -1.91
N GLU A 107 -8.84 6.72 -1.17
CA GLU A 107 -8.93 5.38 -0.63
C GLU A 107 -9.23 4.35 -1.70
N PHE A 108 -8.62 3.18 -1.50
CA PHE A 108 -8.95 1.96 -2.18
C PHE A 108 -10.13 1.30 -1.45
N HIS A 109 -11.29 1.28 -2.06
CA HIS A 109 -12.51 0.87 -1.36
C HIS A 109 -12.91 -0.57 -1.62
N ASP A 110 -12.70 -1.09 -2.83
CA ASP A 110 -13.16 -2.42 -3.20
C ASP A 110 -12.03 -3.29 -3.74
N TYR A 111 -11.74 -4.36 -3.03
CA TYR A 111 -10.85 -5.40 -3.51
C TYR A 111 -11.48 -6.78 -3.31
N ASN A 112 -11.31 -7.63 -4.28
CA ASN A 112 -11.72 -9.03 -4.24
C ASN A 112 -10.57 -10.00 -4.51
N LEU A 113 -9.37 -9.44 -4.73
CA LEU A 113 -8.13 -10.17 -4.94
C LEU A 113 -7.06 -9.65 -3.97
N THR A 114 -6.34 -10.58 -3.37
CA THR A 114 -5.16 -10.26 -2.55
C THR A 114 -3.95 -11.04 -3.06
N ALA A 115 -2.77 -10.48 -2.89
CA ALA A 115 -1.54 -11.20 -3.23
C ALA A 115 -0.39 -10.83 -2.30
N LEU A 116 0.59 -11.73 -2.21
CA LEU A 116 1.86 -11.51 -1.53
C LEU A 116 2.98 -11.53 -2.56
N ALA A 117 3.73 -10.44 -2.63
CA ALA A 117 4.91 -10.33 -3.48
C ALA A 117 6.17 -10.49 -2.63
N TYR A 118 6.93 -11.53 -2.89
CA TYR A 118 8.16 -11.86 -2.19
C TYR A 118 9.35 -11.30 -2.93
N THR A 119 10.24 -10.65 -2.21
CA THR A 119 11.42 -9.98 -2.78
C THR A 119 12.70 -10.77 -2.54
N SER A 120 13.71 -10.52 -3.35
CA SER A 120 15.05 -11.14 -3.25
C SER A 120 15.77 -10.81 -1.95
N ASP A 121 15.43 -9.71 -1.29
CA ASP A 121 16.00 -9.29 0.00
C ASP A 121 15.17 -9.74 1.22
N GLY A 122 14.18 -10.63 0.99
CA GLY A 122 13.37 -11.24 2.05
C GLY A 122 12.19 -10.40 2.53
N ASP A 123 11.91 -9.27 1.90
CA ASP A 123 10.69 -8.50 2.17
C ASP A 123 9.47 -9.18 1.52
N VAL A 124 8.29 -8.88 2.07
CA VAL A 124 7.00 -9.29 1.51
C VAL A 124 6.12 -8.07 1.39
N TYR A 125 5.56 -7.85 0.20
CA TYR A 125 4.61 -6.75 -0.04
C TYR A 125 3.21 -7.30 -0.19
N HIS A 126 2.27 -6.68 0.53
CA HIS A 126 0.85 -6.98 0.42
C HIS A 126 0.25 -6.21 -0.76
N ILE A 127 -0.40 -6.94 -1.65
CA ILE A 127 -1.10 -6.40 -2.81
C ILE A 127 -2.59 -6.65 -2.61
N LYS A 128 -3.41 -5.64 -2.87
CA LYS A 128 -4.86 -5.74 -2.98
C LYS A 128 -5.26 -5.20 -4.33
N ALA A 129 -6.20 -5.84 -4.99
CA ALA A 129 -6.68 -5.40 -6.30
C ALA A 129 -8.18 -5.64 -6.45
N GLY A 130 -8.85 -4.76 -7.15
CA GLY A 130 -10.24 -4.94 -7.57
C GLY A 130 -10.28 -5.46 -9.01
N LEU A 131 -10.87 -6.62 -9.21
CA LEU A 131 -11.04 -7.23 -10.52
C LEU A 131 -12.52 -7.43 -10.82
N GLY A 132 -12.95 -7.01 -12.01
CA GLY A 132 -14.31 -7.24 -12.51
C GLY A 132 -15.04 -5.96 -12.92
N GLU A 133 -16.24 -6.16 -13.45
CA GLU A 133 -17.04 -5.12 -14.11
C GLU A 133 -17.47 -3.97 -13.18
N TYR A 134 -17.52 -4.23 -11.86
CA TYR A 134 -17.95 -3.26 -10.85
C TYR A 134 -16.77 -2.71 -10.02
N SER A 135 -15.54 -3.04 -10.38
CA SER A 135 -14.36 -2.53 -9.67
C SER A 135 -13.72 -1.39 -10.44
N GLU A 136 -13.07 -0.48 -9.73
CA GLU A 136 -12.29 0.59 -10.36
C GLU A 136 -10.94 0.09 -10.93
N ASN A 137 -10.68 -1.21 -10.88
CA ASN A 137 -9.42 -1.83 -11.27
C ASN A 137 -8.18 -1.27 -10.55
N ASP A 138 -8.37 -0.73 -9.36
CA ASP A 138 -7.29 -0.17 -8.58
C ASP A 138 -6.40 -1.23 -7.95
N ILE A 139 -5.17 -0.85 -7.69
CA ILE A 139 -4.17 -1.70 -7.07
C ILE A 139 -3.60 -0.95 -5.86
N ALA A 140 -3.59 -1.59 -4.69
CA ALA A 140 -2.88 -1.10 -3.53
C ALA A 140 -1.68 -2.01 -3.23
N ILE A 141 -0.52 -1.42 -3.00
CA ILE A 141 0.70 -2.13 -2.61
C ILE A 141 1.22 -1.47 -1.33
N GLU A 142 1.25 -2.24 -0.23
CA GLU A 142 1.64 -1.75 1.09
C GLU A 142 0.91 -0.44 1.48
N GLY A 143 -0.38 -0.34 1.17
CA GLY A 143 -1.22 0.80 1.47
C GLY A 143 -1.12 1.97 0.48
N ALA A 144 -0.16 2.00 -0.43
CA ALA A 144 -0.13 2.97 -1.52
C ALA A 144 -1.08 2.54 -2.63
N CYS A 145 -2.02 3.41 -2.99
CA CYS A 145 -3.00 3.14 -4.04
C CYS A 145 -2.50 3.63 -5.40
N TYR A 146 -2.76 2.83 -6.41
CA TYR A 146 -2.40 3.12 -7.81
C TYR A 146 -3.67 3.02 -8.67
N LYS A 147 -3.79 3.95 -9.61
CA LYS A 147 -4.85 3.91 -10.61
C LYS A 147 -4.52 2.83 -11.62
N GLY A 148 -5.11 1.67 -11.45
CA GLY A 148 -4.94 0.53 -12.32
C GLY A 148 -5.82 0.60 -13.57
N THR A 149 -5.68 -0.43 -14.39
CA THR A 149 -6.56 -0.73 -15.51
C THR A 149 -6.91 -2.21 -15.46
N GLU A 150 -8.02 -2.59 -16.08
CA GLU A 150 -8.43 -3.99 -16.16
C GLU A 150 -7.28 -4.90 -16.66
N ASN A 151 -6.57 -4.46 -17.68
CA ASN A 151 -5.45 -5.23 -18.24
C ASN A 151 -4.32 -5.47 -17.24
N VAL A 152 -4.03 -4.50 -16.36
CA VAL A 152 -2.99 -4.65 -15.33
C VAL A 152 -3.45 -5.56 -14.21
N VAL A 153 -4.69 -5.41 -13.75
CA VAL A 153 -5.24 -6.27 -12.69
C VAL A 153 -5.39 -7.71 -13.18
N ARG A 154 -5.79 -7.93 -14.44
CA ARG A 154 -5.85 -9.27 -15.05
C ARG A 154 -4.51 -10.00 -15.13
N LEU A 155 -3.39 -9.31 -15.03
CA LEU A 155 -2.08 -9.97 -14.90
C LEU A 155 -1.95 -10.77 -13.60
N LEU A 156 -2.76 -10.46 -12.58
CA LEU A 156 -2.84 -11.20 -11.33
C LEU A 156 -3.75 -12.45 -11.42
N GLU A 157 -4.50 -12.65 -12.50
CA GLU A 157 -5.27 -13.88 -12.73
C GLU A 157 -4.35 -15.06 -13.07
N LYS A 158 -4.90 -16.28 -12.89
CA LYS A 158 -4.21 -17.55 -13.17
C LYS A 158 -3.88 -17.74 -14.65
#